data_26ad95009e8746c7fbfb88b445b5763f
#
_entry.id   26ad95009e8746c7fbfb88b445b5763f
#
_cell.length_a   1.000
_cell.length_b   1.000
_cell.length_c   1.000
_cell.angle_alpha   90.00
_cell.angle_beta   90.00
_cell.angle_gamma   90.00
#
_symmetry.space_group_name_H-M   'P 1'
#
loop_
_entity.id
_entity.type
_entity.pdbx_description
1 polymer ?
#
loop_
_entity_poly.entity_id
_entity_poly.type
_entity_poly.pdbx_seq_one_letter_code
_entity_poly.pdbx_strand_id
1 'polypeptide(L)'
;CPESAATVTIDLKEIGPTYYFAPPRVFEGLLTSVMIRMEDAGVIKRGMFNYFMGVAKRVGPDLMDGKTVGMGDRLLYALGNLFVYGPLRNTLGFSRVRVAYTAGEAIGPDLFSFFRSIGINLKQLYGSTETAVFVCLQPDNEAWADTVGVPCEGVEIKVADNGEILIKSPGLLKEYY
;
A
#
# COMPACT_ATOMS: atom_id res chain seq x y z
N CYS A 1 10.88 2.76 17.89
CA CYS A 1 9.58 2.10 18.16
C CYS A 1 8.61 3.15 18.68
N PRO A 2 7.32 3.09 18.32
CA PRO A 2 6.31 3.96 18.91
C PRO A 2 6.19 3.68 20.42
N GLU A 3 5.90 4.73 21.18
CA GLU A 3 5.79 4.64 22.63
C GLU A 3 4.55 3.83 23.05
N SER A 4 3.48 3.96 22.26
CA SER A 4 2.24 3.21 22.46
C SER A 4 1.45 3.08 21.15
N ALA A 5 0.43 2.22 21.13
CA ALA A 5 -0.48 2.12 19.98
C ALA A 5 -1.22 3.45 19.67
N ALA A 6 -1.44 4.28 20.68
CA ALA A 6 -2.10 5.58 20.52
C ALA A 6 -1.20 6.63 19.86
N THR A 7 0.13 6.54 20.02
CA THR A 7 1.09 7.50 19.47
C THR A 7 1.56 7.15 18.05
N VAL A 8 1.30 5.92 17.57
CA VAL A 8 1.81 5.41 16.27
C VAL A 8 1.61 6.40 15.12
N THR A 9 0.43 7.01 15.01
CA THR A 9 0.14 7.94 13.90
C THR A 9 0.92 9.24 14.02
N ILE A 10 1.18 9.71 15.23
CA ILE A 10 1.98 10.92 15.50
C ILE A 10 3.44 10.62 15.18
N ASP A 11 3.96 9.52 15.72
CA ASP A 11 5.34 9.07 15.51
C ASP A 11 5.63 8.82 14.02
N LEU A 12 4.67 8.22 13.30
CA LEU A 12 4.77 7.99 11.86
C LEU A 12 4.91 9.30 11.06
N LYS A 13 4.18 10.34 11.48
CA LYS A 13 4.29 11.68 10.89
C LYS A 13 5.64 12.34 11.18
N GLU A 14 6.12 12.25 12.42
CA GLU A 14 7.36 12.87 12.86
C GLU A 14 8.57 12.19 12.22
N ILE A 15 8.60 10.86 12.22
CA ILE A 15 9.68 10.07 11.63
C ILE A 15 9.69 10.20 10.11
N GLY A 16 8.53 10.14 9.45
CA GLY A 16 8.38 10.15 8.00
C GLY A 16 9.18 9.03 7.33
N PRO A 17 8.82 7.76 7.54
CA PRO A 17 9.59 6.63 7.03
C PRO A 17 9.62 6.62 5.50
N THR A 18 10.69 6.08 4.94
CA THR A 18 10.83 5.85 3.49
C THR A 18 10.37 4.46 3.06
N TYR A 19 10.35 3.53 4.00
CA TYR A 19 9.86 2.16 3.89
C TYR A 19 8.81 1.93 4.96
N TYR A 20 7.68 1.35 4.57
CA TYR A 20 6.60 1.03 5.49
C TYR A 20 6.10 -0.39 5.28
N PHE A 21 5.98 -1.16 6.36
CA PHE A 21 5.45 -2.51 6.32
C PHE A 21 4.42 -2.69 7.43
N ALA A 22 3.21 -3.08 7.06
CA ALA A 22 2.13 -3.32 8.01
C ALA A 22 1.10 -4.31 7.45
N PRO A 23 0.38 -5.05 8.30
CA PRO A 23 -0.73 -5.88 7.86
C PRO A 23 -1.89 -5.03 7.33
N PRO A 24 -2.79 -5.59 6.50
CA PRO A 24 -3.93 -4.90 5.89
C PRO A 24 -4.81 -4.15 6.89
N ARG A 25 -5.01 -4.71 8.06
CA ARG A 25 -5.81 -4.10 9.15
C ARG A 25 -5.33 -2.71 9.56
N VAL A 26 -4.03 -2.45 9.50
CA VAL A 26 -3.48 -1.11 9.79
C VAL A 26 -3.87 -0.13 8.70
N PHE A 27 -3.79 -0.53 7.43
CA PHE A 27 -4.23 0.29 6.30
C PHE A 27 -5.74 0.57 6.34
N GLU A 28 -6.56 -0.41 6.75
CA GLU A 28 -8.01 -0.23 6.98
C GLU A 28 -8.27 0.82 8.05
N GLY A 29 -7.57 0.76 9.17
CA GLY A 29 -7.68 1.75 10.25
C GLY A 29 -7.32 3.16 9.79
N LEU A 30 -6.26 3.28 8.96
CA LEU A 30 -5.87 4.57 8.37
C LEU A 30 -6.94 5.11 7.41
N LEU A 31 -7.48 4.26 6.53
CA LEU A 31 -8.57 4.64 5.61
C LEU A 31 -9.82 5.05 6.40
N THR A 32 -10.22 4.28 7.38
CA THR A 32 -11.37 4.57 8.25
C THR A 32 -11.22 5.94 8.91
N SER A 33 -10.04 6.25 9.44
CA SER A 33 -9.73 7.55 10.04
C SER A 33 -9.89 8.71 9.04
N VAL A 34 -9.52 8.49 7.77
CA VAL A 34 -9.70 9.48 6.69
C VAL A 34 -11.18 9.68 6.41
N MET A 35 -11.94 8.59 6.29
CA MET A 35 -13.36 8.66 5.95
C MET A 35 -14.17 9.38 7.04
N ILE A 36 -13.95 9.06 8.31
CA ILE A 36 -14.58 9.74 9.44
C ILE A 36 -14.30 11.25 9.41
N ARG A 37 -13.04 11.65 9.23
CA ARG A 37 -12.67 13.07 9.14
C ARG A 37 -13.29 13.79 7.93
N MET A 38 -13.58 13.06 6.85
CA MET A 38 -14.23 13.63 5.68
C MET A 38 -15.74 13.73 5.86
N GLU A 39 -16.37 12.85 6.63
CA GLU A 39 -17.79 12.98 7.02
C GLU A 39 -18.02 14.22 7.86
N ASP A 40 -17.12 14.52 8.80
CA ASP A 40 -17.15 15.73 9.65
C ASP A 40 -16.72 17.00 8.92
N ALA A 41 -16.18 16.87 7.70
CA ALA A 41 -15.70 18.03 6.96
C ALA A 41 -16.86 18.84 6.34
N GLY A 42 -16.67 20.16 6.24
CA GLY A 42 -17.59 21.06 5.54
C GLY A 42 -17.82 20.64 4.08
N VAL A 43 -18.98 20.98 3.55
CA VAL A 43 -19.50 20.56 2.23
C VAL A 43 -18.49 20.81 1.10
N ILE A 44 -17.81 21.96 1.09
CA ILE A 44 -16.81 22.32 0.07
C ILE A 44 -15.62 21.35 0.12
N LYS A 45 -15.08 21.12 1.30
CA LYS A 45 -13.92 20.22 1.48
C LYS A 45 -14.26 18.78 1.09
N ARG A 46 -15.43 18.30 1.49
CA ARG A 46 -15.94 16.97 1.14
C ARG A 46 -16.19 16.84 -0.37
N GLY A 47 -16.79 17.85 -1.00
CA GLY A 47 -17.01 17.88 -2.45
C GLY A 47 -15.68 17.82 -3.23
N MET A 48 -14.70 18.63 -2.81
CA MET A 48 -13.36 18.63 -3.39
C MET A 48 -12.65 17.27 -3.20
N PHE A 49 -12.72 16.69 -2.02
CA PHE A 49 -12.16 15.37 -1.73
C PHE A 49 -12.78 14.32 -2.65
N ASN A 50 -14.11 14.23 -2.74
CA ASN A 50 -14.80 13.24 -3.58
C ASN A 50 -14.46 13.41 -5.07
N TYR A 51 -14.42 14.63 -5.58
CA TYR A 51 -14.06 14.92 -6.96
C TYR A 51 -12.64 14.43 -7.28
N PHE A 52 -11.66 14.84 -6.48
CA PHE A 52 -10.28 14.46 -6.71
C PHE A 52 -10.01 12.97 -6.44
N MET A 53 -10.71 12.35 -5.51
CA MET A 53 -10.63 10.89 -5.32
C MET A 53 -11.17 10.11 -6.53
N GLY A 54 -12.19 10.64 -7.22
CA GLY A 54 -12.63 10.10 -8.51
C GLY A 54 -11.54 10.18 -9.58
N VAL A 55 -10.83 11.30 -9.67
CA VAL A 55 -9.66 11.45 -10.56
C VAL A 55 -8.53 10.51 -10.15
N ALA A 56 -8.22 10.43 -8.85
CA ALA A 56 -7.17 9.57 -8.31
C ALA A 56 -7.38 8.11 -8.69
N LYS A 57 -8.59 7.57 -8.48
CA LYS A 57 -8.92 6.17 -8.78
C LYS A 57 -8.78 5.84 -10.27
N ARG A 58 -9.09 6.82 -11.15
CA ARG A 58 -8.99 6.63 -12.61
C ARG A 58 -7.56 6.71 -13.12
N VAL A 59 -6.74 7.58 -12.55
CA VAL A 59 -5.45 7.99 -13.11
C VAL A 59 -4.27 7.51 -12.29
N GLY A 60 -4.42 7.45 -10.96
CA GLY A 60 -3.34 7.19 -10.03
C GLY A 60 -2.61 5.86 -10.24
N PRO A 61 -3.33 4.73 -10.33
CA PRO A 61 -2.70 3.42 -10.58
C PRO A 61 -1.92 3.39 -11.89
N ASP A 62 -2.46 3.93 -12.97
CA ASP A 62 -1.78 3.96 -14.28
C ASP A 62 -0.52 4.84 -14.27
N LEU A 63 -0.57 5.98 -13.57
CA LEU A 63 0.63 6.81 -13.37
C LEU A 63 1.69 6.09 -12.54
N MET A 64 1.27 5.34 -11.53
CA MET A 64 2.18 4.57 -10.68
C MET A 64 2.84 3.41 -11.42
N ASP A 65 2.09 2.78 -12.33
CA ASP A 65 2.59 1.69 -13.19
C ASP A 65 3.33 2.20 -14.43
N GLY A 66 3.64 3.50 -14.51
CA GLY A 66 4.39 4.09 -15.61
C GLY A 66 3.66 4.13 -16.96
N LYS A 67 2.33 3.90 -16.95
CA LYS A 67 1.52 3.94 -18.17
C LYS A 67 1.33 5.37 -18.69
N THR A 68 1.07 5.48 -19.98
CA THR A 68 0.78 6.78 -20.60
C THR A 68 -0.62 7.27 -20.23
N VAL A 69 -0.68 8.45 -19.62
CA VAL A 69 -1.92 9.12 -19.24
C VAL A 69 -2.05 10.43 -20.02
N GLY A 70 -3.26 10.78 -20.43
CA GLY A 70 -3.56 12.02 -21.13
C GLY A 70 -3.11 13.27 -20.37
N MET A 71 -2.65 14.31 -21.10
CA MET A 71 -2.08 15.52 -20.49
C MET A 71 -3.07 16.24 -19.56
N GLY A 72 -4.36 16.26 -19.91
CA GLY A 72 -5.43 16.82 -19.07
C GLY A 72 -5.62 16.07 -17.75
N ASP A 73 -5.65 14.74 -17.80
CA ASP A 73 -5.77 13.89 -16.62
C ASP A 73 -4.51 14.00 -15.71
N ARG A 74 -3.34 14.11 -16.33
CA ARG A 74 -2.09 14.33 -15.59
C ARG A 74 -2.09 15.67 -14.86
N LEU A 75 -2.61 16.73 -15.49
CA LEU A 75 -2.75 18.03 -14.85
C LEU A 75 -3.76 17.99 -13.70
N LEU A 76 -4.93 17.38 -13.93
CA LEU A 76 -5.94 17.19 -12.87
C LEU A 76 -5.40 16.39 -11.69
N TYR A 77 -4.65 15.34 -11.95
CA TYR A 77 -4.00 14.56 -10.90
C TYR A 77 -2.97 15.40 -10.13
N ALA A 78 -2.19 16.24 -10.82
CA ALA A 78 -1.22 17.14 -10.18
C ALA A 78 -1.93 18.18 -9.28
N LEU A 79 -3.05 18.74 -9.71
CA LEU A 79 -3.89 19.61 -8.87
C LEU A 79 -4.46 18.84 -7.67
N GLY A 80 -4.96 17.63 -7.88
CA GLY A 80 -5.39 16.75 -6.80
C GLY A 80 -4.26 16.44 -5.81
N ASN A 81 -3.05 16.27 -6.30
CA ASN A 81 -1.88 16.06 -5.45
C ASN A 81 -1.57 17.29 -4.57
N LEU A 82 -1.70 18.49 -5.13
CA LEU A 82 -1.48 19.73 -4.37
C LEU A 82 -2.53 19.94 -3.27
N PHE A 83 -3.81 19.71 -3.58
CA PHE A 83 -4.91 20.09 -2.70
C PHE A 83 -5.45 18.95 -1.82
N VAL A 84 -5.29 17.69 -2.24
CA VAL A 84 -5.89 16.52 -1.58
C VAL A 84 -4.87 15.44 -1.25
N TYR A 85 -4.19 14.85 -2.26
CA TYR A 85 -3.38 13.65 -2.01
C TYR A 85 -2.11 13.94 -1.21
N GLY A 86 -1.42 15.04 -1.51
CA GLY A 86 -0.23 15.48 -0.75
C GLY A 86 -0.54 15.74 0.73
N PRO A 87 -1.51 16.63 1.06
CA PRO A 87 -1.99 16.83 2.41
C PRO A 87 -2.47 15.56 3.11
N LEU A 88 -3.15 14.66 2.37
CA LEU A 88 -3.61 13.38 2.90
C LEU A 88 -2.44 12.46 3.27
N ARG A 89 -1.47 12.27 2.36
CA ARG A 89 -0.25 11.50 2.66
C ARG A 89 0.52 12.09 3.84
N ASN A 90 0.59 13.42 3.94
CA ASN A 90 1.22 14.07 5.09
C ASN A 90 0.47 13.77 6.39
N THR A 91 -0.87 13.81 6.36
CA THR A 91 -1.70 13.49 7.52
C THR A 91 -1.52 12.04 7.97
N LEU A 92 -1.34 11.12 7.02
CA LEU A 92 -1.11 9.70 7.27
C LEU A 92 0.36 9.37 7.65
N GLY A 93 1.28 10.33 7.58
CA GLY A 93 2.71 10.10 7.80
C GLY A 93 3.45 9.46 6.61
N PHE A 94 2.84 9.46 5.44
CA PHE A 94 3.36 8.78 4.23
C PHE A 94 4.01 9.73 3.22
N SER A 95 4.30 10.97 3.59
CA SER A 95 4.90 11.96 2.67
C SER A 95 6.25 11.53 2.09
N ARG A 96 7.02 10.74 2.83
CA ARG A 96 8.36 10.28 2.46
C ARG A 96 8.41 8.81 2.04
N VAL A 97 7.31 8.09 2.17
CA VAL A 97 7.25 6.66 1.84
C VAL A 97 7.51 6.47 0.36
N ARG A 98 8.54 5.72 0.04
CA ARG A 98 8.91 5.33 -1.33
C ARG A 98 8.25 4.03 -1.73
N VAL A 99 8.15 3.10 -0.78
CA VAL A 99 7.49 1.81 -0.95
C VAL A 99 6.82 1.40 0.35
N ALA A 100 5.61 0.89 0.23
CA ALA A 100 4.87 0.27 1.33
C ALA A 100 4.54 -1.18 0.97
N TYR A 101 4.68 -2.08 1.94
CA TYR A 101 4.31 -3.48 1.79
C TYR A 101 3.21 -3.85 2.77
N THR A 102 2.38 -4.77 2.34
CA THR A 102 1.39 -5.45 3.20
C THR A 102 1.50 -6.96 3.01
N ALA A 103 1.27 -7.69 4.09
CA ALA A 103 1.30 -9.16 4.10
C ALA A 103 0.47 -9.72 5.26
N GLY A 104 0.36 -11.05 5.30
CA GLY A 104 -0.35 -11.80 6.33
C GLY A 104 -1.75 -12.21 5.90
N GLU A 105 -2.42 -11.37 5.13
CA GLU A 105 -3.73 -11.62 4.53
C GLU A 105 -3.89 -10.78 3.24
N ALA A 106 -4.88 -11.11 2.42
CA ALA A 106 -5.18 -10.33 1.22
C ALA A 106 -5.75 -8.96 1.60
N ILE A 107 -5.17 -7.89 1.05
CA ILE A 107 -5.57 -6.52 1.40
C ILE A 107 -6.96 -6.13 0.86
N GLY A 108 -7.45 -6.82 -0.14
CA GLY A 108 -8.68 -6.44 -0.84
C GLY A 108 -8.48 -5.30 -1.87
N PRO A 109 -9.26 -5.35 -2.97
CA PRO A 109 -9.03 -4.47 -4.13
C PRO A 109 -9.32 -2.99 -3.82
N ASP A 110 -10.34 -2.69 -3.02
CA ASP A 110 -10.73 -1.30 -2.74
C ASP A 110 -9.69 -0.58 -1.88
N LEU A 111 -9.19 -1.25 -0.85
CA LEU A 111 -8.16 -0.71 0.05
C LEU A 111 -6.84 -0.54 -0.69
N PHE A 112 -6.43 -1.54 -1.47
CA PHE A 112 -5.24 -1.50 -2.31
C PHE A 112 -5.30 -0.35 -3.32
N SER A 113 -6.44 -0.25 -4.06
CA SER A 113 -6.68 0.80 -5.03
C SER A 113 -6.67 2.19 -4.39
N PHE A 114 -7.25 2.36 -3.20
CA PHE A 114 -7.26 3.65 -2.51
C PHE A 114 -5.84 4.18 -2.29
N PHE A 115 -4.97 3.39 -1.66
CA PHE A 115 -3.61 3.85 -1.35
C PHE A 115 -2.78 4.10 -2.61
N ARG A 116 -2.87 3.23 -3.61
CA ARG A 116 -2.19 3.44 -4.89
C ARG A 116 -2.70 4.66 -5.63
N SER A 117 -4.00 4.92 -5.58
CA SER A 117 -4.63 6.10 -6.21
C SER A 117 -4.07 7.42 -5.70
N ILE A 118 -3.81 7.52 -4.41
CA ILE A 118 -3.23 8.73 -3.81
C ILE A 118 -1.70 8.80 -3.91
N GLY A 119 -1.08 7.90 -4.68
CA GLY A 119 0.36 7.92 -4.98
C GLY A 119 1.24 7.24 -3.94
N ILE A 120 0.72 6.28 -3.18
CA ILE A 120 1.51 5.40 -2.32
C ILE A 120 1.83 4.12 -3.08
N ASN A 121 3.11 3.83 -3.28
CA ASN A 121 3.57 2.60 -3.92
C ASN A 121 3.37 1.40 -2.97
N LEU A 122 2.09 1.01 -2.83
CA LEU A 122 1.68 -0.12 -2.02
C LEU A 122 1.78 -1.40 -2.83
N LYS A 123 2.41 -2.40 -2.23
CA LYS A 123 2.64 -3.72 -2.80
C LYS A 123 2.25 -4.81 -1.81
N GLN A 124 1.94 -5.98 -2.31
CA GLN A 124 1.78 -7.17 -1.50
C GLN A 124 3.06 -7.98 -1.50
N LEU A 125 3.29 -8.70 -0.41
CA LEU A 125 4.29 -9.74 -0.31
C LEU A 125 3.67 -10.99 0.31
N TYR A 126 4.26 -12.14 0.00
CA TYR A 126 3.91 -13.43 0.59
C TYR A 126 5.11 -14.04 1.28
N GLY A 127 4.88 -14.59 2.44
CA GLY A 127 5.84 -15.33 3.22
C GLY A 127 5.31 -15.71 4.58
N SER A 128 6.12 -16.43 5.32
CA SER A 128 5.83 -16.87 6.69
C SER A 128 7.06 -16.67 7.58
N THR A 129 6.90 -16.87 8.88
CA THR A 129 8.01 -16.81 9.84
C THR A 129 9.08 -17.84 9.48
N GLU A 130 8.67 -19.03 9.04
CA GLU A 130 9.54 -20.13 8.66
C GLU A 130 10.38 -19.86 7.40
N THR A 131 9.96 -18.89 6.60
CA THR A 131 10.65 -18.49 5.36
C THR A 131 11.35 -17.12 5.46
N ALA A 132 11.56 -16.62 6.68
CA ALA A 132 12.08 -15.28 6.94
C ALA A 132 11.27 -14.18 6.23
N VAL A 133 9.95 -14.36 6.10
CA VAL A 133 8.95 -13.43 5.53
C VAL A 133 8.97 -13.30 4.00
N PHE A 134 10.12 -13.31 3.36
CA PHE A 134 10.26 -12.94 1.94
C PHE A 134 10.27 -14.15 1.03
N VAL A 135 9.11 -14.57 0.54
CA VAL A 135 8.96 -15.63 -0.47
C VAL A 135 8.62 -15.03 -1.83
N CYS A 136 7.55 -14.21 -1.90
CA CYS A 136 7.17 -13.48 -3.11
C CYS A 136 7.07 -11.99 -2.83
N LEU A 137 7.40 -11.19 -3.83
CA LEU A 137 7.25 -9.73 -3.83
C LEU A 137 6.63 -9.29 -5.15
N GLN A 138 5.77 -8.28 -5.08
CA GLN A 138 5.30 -7.61 -6.28
C GLN A 138 6.38 -6.65 -6.79
N PRO A 139 6.81 -6.76 -8.06
CA PRO A 139 7.74 -5.83 -8.67
C PRO A 139 7.09 -4.44 -8.88
N ASP A 140 7.90 -3.45 -9.25
CA ASP A 140 7.39 -2.17 -9.70
C ASP A 140 6.62 -2.36 -11.02
N ASN A 141 5.55 -1.59 -11.19
CA ASN A 141 4.65 -1.62 -12.36
C ASN A 141 3.82 -2.91 -12.55
N GLU A 142 3.93 -3.86 -11.62
CA GLU A 142 3.19 -5.14 -11.65
C GLU A 142 2.57 -5.45 -10.27
N ALA A 143 1.92 -4.44 -9.67
CA ALA A 143 1.30 -4.60 -8.36
C ALA A 143 -0.23 -4.59 -8.49
N TRP A 144 -0.86 -5.74 -8.21
CA TRP A 144 -2.31 -5.95 -8.27
C TRP A 144 -2.85 -6.52 -6.95
N ALA A 145 -4.14 -6.28 -6.69
CA ALA A 145 -4.76 -6.69 -5.43
C ALA A 145 -4.95 -8.20 -5.29
N ASP A 146 -4.95 -8.93 -6.38
CA ASP A 146 -5.23 -10.37 -6.48
C ASP A 146 -3.99 -11.24 -6.59
N THR A 147 -2.80 -10.65 -6.53
CA THR A 147 -1.53 -11.39 -6.59
C THR A 147 -0.59 -11.01 -5.45
N VAL A 148 0.38 -11.86 -5.18
CA VAL A 148 1.46 -11.60 -4.22
C VAL A 148 2.81 -11.38 -4.91
N GLY A 149 2.80 -11.34 -6.25
CA GLY A 149 3.99 -11.09 -7.08
C GLY A 149 4.76 -12.36 -7.45
N VAL A 150 6.05 -12.18 -7.68
CA VAL A 150 6.96 -13.24 -8.15
C VAL A 150 7.89 -13.70 -7.03
N PRO A 151 8.44 -14.93 -7.11
CA PRO A 151 9.42 -15.41 -6.15
C PRO A 151 10.62 -14.46 -6.02
N CYS A 152 11.08 -14.26 -4.80
CA CYS A 152 12.29 -13.50 -4.53
C CYS A 152 13.52 -14.21 -5.11
N GLU A 153 14.60 -13.45 -5.31
CA GLU A 153 15.87 -14.03 -5.79
C GLU A 153 16.35 -15.15 -4.86
N GLY A 154 16.68 -16.30 -5.45
CA GLY A 154 17.11 -17.49 -4.71
C GLY A 154 15.98 -18.29 -4.06
N VAL A 155 14.72 -17.93 -4.29
CA VAL A 155 13.55 -18.68 -3.82
C VAL A 155 12.92 -19.46 -4.97
N GLU A 156 12.73 -20.77 -4.77
CA GLU A 156 11.99 -21.64 -5.69
C GLU A 156 10.65 -22.02 -5.07
N ILE A 157 9.58 -21.92 -5.84
CA ILE A 157 8.21 -22.26 -5.41
C ILE A 157 7.65 -23.32 -6.35
N LYS A 158 7.00 -24.31 -5.76
CA LYS A 158 6.22 -25.31 -6.50
C LYS A 158 4.87 -25.47 -5.81
N VAL A 159 3.80 -25.42 -6.59
CA VAL A 159 2.47 -25.83 -6.13
C VAL A 159 2.31 -27.32 -6.46
N ALA A 160 2.08 -28.14 -5.45
CA ALA A 160 1.83 -29.57 -5.60
C ALA A 160 0.38 -29.80 -6.09
N ASP A 161 0.11 -31.01 -6.59
CA ASP A 161 -1.21 -31.38 -7.15
C ASP A 161 -2.37 -31.26 -6.12
N ASN A 162 -2.06 -31.37 -4.84
CA ASN A 162 -3.01 -31.19 -3.73
C ASN A 162 -3.20 -29.72 -3.33
N GLY A 163 -2.54 -28.77 -4.01
CA GLY A 163 -2.58 -27.32 -3.71
C GLY A 163 -1.58 -26.86 -2.63
N GLU A 164 -0.73 -27.74 -2.12
CA GLU A 164 0.31 -27.41 -1.15
C GLU A 164 1.41 -26.57 -1.81
N ILE A 165 1.83 -25.48 -1.11
CA ILE A 165 2.93 -24.63 -1.57
C ILE A 165 4.24 -25.14 -0.99
N LEU A 166 5.10 -25.66 -1.85
CA LEU A 166 6.44 -26.09 -1.49
C LEU A 166 7.44 -24.97 -1.78
N ILE A 167 8.25 -24.64 -0.79
CA ILE A 167 9.20 -23.52 -0.86
C ILE A 167 10.62 -24.05 -0.58
N LYS A 168 11.55 -23.65 -1.45
CA LYS A 168 12.98 -23.83 -1.22
C LYS A 168 13.62 -22.44 -1.19
N SER A 169 14.24 -22.09 -0.07
CA SER A 169 14.82 -20.76 0.15
C SER A 169 16.04 -20.88 1.08
N PRO A 170 17.06 -20.03 0.92
CA PRO A 170 18.15 -19.93 1.89
C PRO A 170 17.69 -19.42 3.27
N GLY A 171 16.53 -18.76 3.34
CA GLY A 171 15.92 -18.24 4.58
C GLY A 171 15.01 -19.21 5.31
N LEU A 172 14.95 -20.49 4.90
CA LEU A 172 14.12 -21.47 5.60
C LEU A 172 14.60 -21.76 7.01
N LEU A 173 13.64 -21.78 7.95
CA LEU A 173 13.86 -22.26 9.32
C LEU A 173 14.35 -23.71 9.26
N LYS A 174 15.39 -24.03 10.01
CA LYS A 174 15.92 -25.41 10.05
C LYS A 174 15.04 -26.32 10.90
N GLU A 175 14.63 -25.87 12.06
CA GLU A 175 13.78 -26.60 12.99
C GLU A 175 13.20 -25.69 14.07
N TYR A 176 12.11 -26.10 14.68
CA TYR A 176 11.58 -25.51 15.90
C TYR A 176 12.23 -26.16 17.13
N TYR A 177 12.26 -25.43 18.24
CA TYR A 177 12.67 -25.98 19.52
C TYR A 177 11.63 -26.93 20.07
#